data_12e1a603f07754ba6eeaefe60ce94cd5
#
_entry.id   12e1a603f07754ba6eeaefe60ce94cd5
#
_cell.length_a   1.000
_cell.length_b   1.000
_cell.length_c   1.000
_cell.angle_alpha   90.00
_cell.angle_beta   90.00
_cell.angle_gamma   90.00
#
_symmetry.space_group_name_H-M   'P 1'
#
loop_
_entity.id
_entity.type
_entity.pdbx_description
1 polymer ?
#
loop_
_entity_poly.entity_id
_entity_poly.type
_entity_poly.pdbx_seq_one_letter_code
_entity_poly.pdbx_strand_id
1 'polypeptide(L)'
;MKAAKDAEANGADRIGIVTSGRRLSPADVENVCEALREMRKATGICLCGSLGLLSEEDLRKLKDAGLQRVHCNIECAPSLFPSLCTTHTVEDKLATLRAARRLGLQVCCGGIIGMGETDEQLVEFAFALKEIAPDSIPVNVLHPIEGTPLGGRGILAAERVVDSVALLRLVNPSTPLRFAGGRRDMSDETAAKCIYVGMSAGIAGPLLTTPGADFDDDRELALRAGYAVSAR
;
A
#
# COMPACT_ATOMS: atom_id res chain seq x y z
N MET A 1 -14.88 3.91 -13.92
CA MET A 1 -14.61 3.74 -15.38
C MET A 1 -13.59 4.74 -15.89
N LYS A 2 -13.84 6.07 -15.85
CA LYS A 2 -12.90 7.07 -16.35
C LYS A 2 -11.52 6.93 -15.74
N ALA A 3 -11.42 6.89 -14.39
CA ALA A 3 -10.15 6.76 -13.68
C ALA A 3 -9.32 5.52 -14.10
N ALA A 4 -9.97 4.39 -14.43
CA ALA A 4 -9.26 3.20 -14.87
C ALA A 4 -8.66 3.36 -16.27
N LYS A 5 -9.38 4.00 -17.18
CA LYS A 5 -8.87 4.33 -18.53
C LYS A 5 -7.75 5.37 -18.47
N ASP A 6 -7.91 6.39 -17.62
CA ASP A 6 -6.90 7.43 -17.43
C ASP A 6 -5.61 6.83 -16.84
N ALA A 7 -5.73 5.94 -15.84
CA ALA A 7 -4.58 5.24 -15.26
C ALA A 7 -3.85 4.36 -16.28
N GLU A 8 -4.60 3.60 -17.11
CA GLU A 8 -4.04 2.78 -18.17
C GLU A 8 -3.33 3.64 -19.23
N ALA A 9 -3.96 4.75 -19.65
CA ALA A 9 -3.38 5.68 -20.61
C ALA A 9 -2.10 6.35 -20.11
N ASN A 10 -1.98 6.58 -18.81
CA ASN A 10 -0.76 7.10 -18.16
C ASN A 10 0.28 6.01 -17.85
N GLY A 11 0.07 4.77 -18.30
CA GLY A 11 1.02 3.67 -18.16
C GLY A 11 1.07 3.06 -16.77
N ALA A 12 0.05 3.25 -15.93
CA ALA A 12 -0.01 2.58 -14.65
C ALA A 12 -0.22 1.07 -14.80
N ASP A 13 0.51 0.28 -14.03
CA ASP A 13 0.36 -1.18 -14.02
C ASP A 13 -0.96 -1.64 -13.41
N ARG A 14 -1.47 -0.86 -12.45
CA ARG A 14 -2.61 -1.23 -11.62
C ARG A 14 -3.43 -0.02 -11.22
N ILE A 15 -4.73 -0.26 -11.02
CA ILE A 15 -5.60 0.69 -10.33
C ILE A 15 -6.10 0.08 -9.02
N GLY A 16 -6.11 0.89 -7.96
CA GLY A 16 -6.65 0.53 -6.65
C GLY A 16 -8.07 1.04 -6.47
N ILE A 17 -8.99 0.13 -6.11
CA ILE A 17 -10.31 0.48 -5.61
C ILE A 17 -10.20 0.52 -4.09
N VAL A 18 -10.58 1.64 -3.47
CA VAL A 18 -10.46 1.85 -2.03
C VAL A 18 -11.81 2.16 -1.44
N THR A 19 -12.15 1.51 -0.33
CA THR A 19 -13.34 1.81 0.46
C THR A 19 -12.92 2.14 1.88
N SER A 20 -13.71 2.98 2.56
CA SER A 20 -13.55 3.25 4.00
C SER A 20 -14.28 2.19 4.83
N GLY A 21 -13.87 2.09 6.10
CA GLY A 21 -14.51 1.20 7.06
C GLY A 21 -13.79 -0.14 7.25
N ARG A 22 -14.16 -0.82 8.35
CA ARG A 22 -13.54 -2.08 8.77
C ARG A 22 -13.86 -3.24 7.83
N ARG A 23 -15.11 -3.31 7.34
CA ARG A 23 -15.62 -4.41 6.50
C ARG A 23 -16.74 -3.87 5.61
N LEU A 24 -16.82 -4.39 4.39
CA LEU A 24 -17.94 -4.13 3.51
C LEU A 24 -19.20 -4.87 3.96
N SER A 25 -20.37 -4.28 3.71
CA SER A 25 -21.64 -5.02 3.76
C SER A 25 -21.74 -5.97 2.55
N PRO A 26 -22.60 -7.01 2.62
CA PRO A 26 -22.84 -7.88 1.47
C PRO A 26 -23.27 -7.11 0.20
N ALA A 27 -24.07 -6.06 0.36
CA ALA A 27 -24.51 -5.21 -0.75
C ALA A 27 -23.33 -4.42 -1.35
N ASP A 28 -22.42 -3.90 -0.51
CA ASP A 28 -21.23 -3.19 -1.00
C ASP A 28 -20.25 -4.12 -1.72
N VAL A 29 -20.13 -5.38 -1.28
CA VAL A 29 -19.35 -6.40 -2.00
C VAL A 29 -19.90 -6.60 -3.41
N GLU A 30 -21.23 -6.73 -3.57
CA GLU A 30 -21.85 -6.87 -4.89
C GLU A 30 -21.65 -5.60 -5.76
N ASN A 31 -21.79 -4.40 -5.18
CA ASN A 31 -21.53 -3.15 -5.89
C ASN A 31 -20.07 -3.08 -6.40
N VAL A 32 -19.11 -3.50 -5.57
CA VAL A 32 -17.69 -3.57 -5.97
C VAL A 32 -17.49 -4.62 -7.06
N CYS A 33 -18.15 -5.79 -6.96
CA CYS A 33 -18.09 -6.82 -8.01
C CYS A 33 -18.60 -6.31 -9.35
N GLU A 34 -19.71 -5.55 -9.35
CA GLU A 34 -20.25 -4.94 -10.57
C GLU A 34 -19.25 -3.94 -11.16
N ALA A 35 -18.69 -3.06 -10.34
CA ALA A 35 -17.66 -2.10 -10.78
C ALA A 35 -16.43 -2.81 -11.37
N LEU A 36 -15.96 -3.90 -10.74
CA LEU A 36 -14.83 -4.69 -11.24
C LEU A 36 -15.15 -5.30 -12.62
N ARG A 37 -16.32 -5.89 -12.81
CA ARG A 37 -16.74 -6.47 -14.10
C ARG A 37 -16.76 -5.41 -15.21
N GLU A 38 -17.29 -4.22 -14.91
CA GLU A 38 -17.31 -3.11 -15.86
C GLU A 38 -15.89 -2.59 -16.20
N MET A 39 -15.01 -2.48 -15.20
CA MET A 39 -13.62 -2.11 -15.43
C MET A 39 -12.90 -3.13 -16.30
N ARG A 40 -13.10 -4.43 -16.07
CA ARG A 40 -12.50 -5.50 -16.88
C ARG A 40 -12.95 -5.49 -18.34
N LYS A 41 -14.19 -5.07 -18.62
CA LYS A 41 -14.68 -4.91 -20.02
C LYS A 41 -14.02 -3.73 -20.72
N ALA A 42 -13.64 -2.70 -19.97
CA ALA A 42 -13.23 -1.41 -20.53
C ALA A 42 -11.72 -1.18 -20.56
N THR A 43 -10.94 -1.94 -19.79
CA THR A 43 -9.47 -1.77 -19.64
C THR A 43 -8.79 -3.11 -19.43
N GLY A 44 -7.50 -3.19 -19.81
CA GLY A 44 -6.61 -4.31 -19.50
C GLY A 44 -5.84 -4.15 -18.20
N ILE A 45 -5.98 -2.99 -17.50
CA ILE A 45 -5.22 -2.67 -16.29
C ILE A 45 -5.50 -3.67 -15.16
N CYS A 46 -4.48 -3.99 -14.37
CA CYS A 46 -4.67 -4.87 -13.22
C CYS A 46 -5.49 -4.20 -12.11
N LEU A 47 -6.48 -4.92 -11.57
CA LEU A 47 -7.38 -4.41 -10.52
C LEU A 47 -6.91 -4.84 -9.13
N CYS A 48 -6.73 -3.87 -8.24
CA CYS A 48 -6.35 -4.05 -6.84
C CYS A 48 -7.47 -3.51 -5.94
N GLY A 49 -7.76 -4.18 -4.82
CA GLY A 49 -8.77 -3.75 -3.86
C GLY A 49 -8.21 -3.55 -2.46
N SER A 50 -8.45 -2.35 -1.87
CA SER A 50 -8.28 -2.05 -0.44
C SER A 50 -9.67 -1.92 0.16
N LEU A 51 -10.23 -3.04 0.62
CA LEU A 51 -11.66 -3.21 0.89
C LEU A 51 -11.94 -3.62 2.35
N GLY A 52 -11.00 -3.36 3.25
CA GLY A 52 -11.08 -3.76 4.65
C GLY A 52 -10.86 -5.26 4.86
N LEU A 53 -11.42 -5.77 5.96
CA LEU A 53 -11.37 -7.20 6.29
C LEU A 53 -12.38 -7.97 5.46
N LEU A 54 -11.92 -8.99 4.75
CA LEU A 54 -12.76 -9.77 3.83
C LEU A 54 -12.79 -11.25 4.26
N SER A 55 -13.95 -11.85 4.16
CA SER A 55 -14.12 -13.30 4.28
C SER A 55 -13.60 -14.00 3.01
N GLU A 56 -13.35 -15.30 3.09
CA GLU A 56 -12.95 -16.08 1.91
C GLU A 56 -14.07 -16.12 0.86
N GLU A 57 -15.32 -16.08 1.28
CA GLU A 57 -16.47 -15.99 0.38
C GLU A 57 -16.49 -14.65 -0.39
N ASP A 58 -16.30 -13.52 0.32
CA ASP A 58 -16.22 -12.20 -0.31
C ASP A 58 -15.05 -12.13 -1.30
N LEU A 59 -13.89 -12.65 -0.90
CA LEU A 59 -12.71 -12.70 -1.75
C LEU A 59 -12.92 -13.54 -3.01
N ARG A 60 -13.67 -14.64 -2.92
CA ARG A 60 -14.03 -15.47 -4.08
C ARG A 60 -14.91 -14.70 -5.05
N LYS A 61 -15.96 -14.03 -4.56
CA LYS A 61 -16.85 -13.19 -5.38
C LYS A 61 -16.06 -12.07 -6.08
N LEU A 62 -15.21 -11.38 -5.35
CA LEU A 62 -14.37 -10.29 -5.89
C LEU A 62 -13.38 -10.81 -6.94
N LYS A 63 -12.75 -11.97 -6.70
CA LYS A 63 -11.87 -12.62 -7.67
C LYS A 63 -12.61 -12.97 -8.96
N ASP A 64 -13.79 -13.61 -8.84
CA ASP A 64 -14.63 -14.00 -9.98
C ASP A 64 -15.12 -12.77 -10.77
N ALA A 65 -15.26 -11.62 -10.09
CA ALA A 65 -15.57 -10.35 -10.71
C ALA A 65 -14.35 -9.67 -11.39
N GLY A 66 -13.14 -10.19 -11.17
CA GLY A 66 -11.92 -9.71 -11.84
C GLY A 66 -10.88 -9.04 -10.95
N LEU A 67 -11.03 -9.08 -9.62
CA LEU A 67 -9.99 -8.62 -8.70
C LEU A 67 -8.75 -9.53 -8.82
N GLN A 68 -7.57 -8.93 -8.87
CA GLN A 68 -6.31 -9.65 -9.04
C GLN A 68 -5.39 -9.54 -7.83
N ARG A 69 -5.50 -8.44 -7.07
CA ARG A 69 -4.68 -8.18 -5.88
C ARG A 69 -5.53 -7.64 -4.75
N VAL A 70 -5.30 -8.14 -3.55
CA VAL A 70 -5.86 -7.60 -2.30
C VAL A 70 -4.80 -6.75 -1.60
N HIS A 71 -5.18 -5.54 -1.22
CA HIS A 71 -4.40 -4.69 -0.34
C HIS A 71 -4.97 -4.74 1.07
N CYS A 72 -4.16 -5.19 2.02
CA CYS A 72 -4.49 -5.20 3.44
C CYS A 72 -3.20 -5.03 4.24
N ASN A 73 -2.94 -3.83 4.74
CA ASN A 73 -1.76 -3.54 5.54
C ASN A 73 -1.87 -4.14 6.94
N ILE A 74 -0.74 -4.57 7.53
CA ILE A 74 -0.65 -4.82 8.97
C ILE A 74 -0.39 -3.53 9.77
N GLU A 75 -0.11 -2.43 9.11
CA GLU A 75 0.10 -1.04 9.53
C GLU A 75 1.41 -0.81 10.29
N CYS A 76 1.79 -1.66 11.24
CA CYS A 76 3.00 -1.54 12.04
C CYS A 76 3.43 -2.90 12.59
N ALA A 77 4.43 -2.89 13.46
CA ALA A 77 4.83 -4.08 14.24
C ALA A 77 3.62 -4.70 14.96
N PRO A 78 3.48 -6.03 14.96
CA PRO A 78 2.44 -6.72 15.74
C PRO A 78 2.39 -6.31 17.22
N SER A 79 3.54 -6.10 17.86
CA SER A 79 3.63 -5.65 19.25
C SER A 79 3.13 -4.22 19.47
N LEU A 80 3.22 -3.34 18.48
CA LEU A 80 2.76 -1.95 18.56
C LEU A 80 1.25 -1.82 18.24
N PHE A 81 0.72 -2.69 17.37
CA PHE A 81 -0.62 -2.57 16.84
C PHE A 81 -1.73 -2.41 17.88
N PRO A 82 -1.74 -3.17 19.04
CA PRO A 82 -2.79 -3.03 20.05
C PRO A 82 -2.88 -1.65 20.70
N SER A 83 -1.78 -0.88 20.69
CA SER A 83 -1.78 0.49 21.21
C SER A 83 -2.38 1.52 20.25
N LEU A 84 -2.50 1.16 18.97
CA LEU A 84 -2.98 2.04 17.91
C LEU A 84 -4.39 1.70 17.43
N CYS A 85 -4.80 0.44 17.57
CA CYS A 85 -6.08 -0.05 17.05
C CYS A 85 -6.79 -0.95 18.07
N THR A 86 -8.01 -0.58 18.42
CA THR A 86 -8.85 -1.34 19.36
C THR A 86 -10.02 -2.05 18.70
N THR A 87 -10.26 -1.83 17.40
CA THR A 87 -11.43 -2.35 16.69
C THR A 87 -11.22 -3.71 16.02
N HIS A 88 -9.97 -4.09 15.80
CA HIS A 88 -9.56 -5.37 15.21
C HIS A 88 -8.09 -5.65 15.52
N THR A 89 -7.63 -6.84 15.21
CA THR A 89 -6.27 -7.31 15.50
C THR A 89 -5.44 -7.46 14.23
N VAL A 90 -4.12 -7.61 14.39
CA VAL A 90 -3.24 -8.01 13.28
C VAL A 90 -3.67 -9.37 12.73
N GLU A 91 -4.10 -10.30 13.60
CA GLU A 91 -4.55 -11.64 13.18
C GLU A 91 -5.78 -11.59 12.26
N ASP A 92 -6.72 -10.66 12.47
CA ASP A 92 -7.84 -10.43 11.54
C ASP A 92 -7.36 -10.04 10.14
N LYS A 93 -6.31 -9.21 10.07
CA LYS A 93 -5.67 -8.81 8.80
C LYS A 93 -4.94 -9.98 8.14
N LEU A 94 -4.18 -10.74 8.93
CA LEU A 94 -3.48 -11.94 8.46
C LEU A 94 -4.46 -13.01 7.96
N ALA A 95 -5.63 -13.16 8.58
CA ALA A 95 -6.68 -14.06 8.12
C ALA A 95 -7.17 -13.69 6.71
N THR A 96 -7.40 -12.39 6.45
CA THR A 96 -7.76 -11.88 5.11
C THR A 96 -6.65 -12.17 4.09
N LEU A 97 -5.38 -11.90 4.43
CA LEU A 97 -4.24 -12.11 3.54
C LEU A 97 -4.04 -13.60 3.22
N ARG A 98 -4.14 -14.47 4.22
CA ARG A 98 -4.08 -15.93 4.03
C ARG A 98 -5.21 -16.45 3.15
N ALA A 99 -6.44 -15.96 3.33
CA ALA A 99 -7.57 -16.31 2.49
C ALA A 99 -7.36 -15.87 1.03
N ALA A 100 -6.86 -14.66 0.82
CA ALA A 100 -6.50 -14.17 -0.53
C ALA A 100 -5.47 -15.08 -1.21
N ARG A 101 -4.41 -15.48 -0.48
CA ARG A 101 -3.38 -16.41 -1.00
C ARG A 101 -3.97 -17.77 -1.38
N ARG A 102 -4.82 -18.37 -0.52
CA ARG A 102 -5.48 -19.66 -0.84
C ARG A 102 -6.29 -19.60 -2.13
N LEU A 103 -6.86 -18.45 -2.42
CA LEU A 103 -7.60 -18.21 -3.66
C LEU A 103 -6.71 -17.86 -4.86
N GLY A 104 -5.39 -17.78 -4.68
CA GLY A 104 -4.46 -17.40 -5.74
C GLY A 104 -4.49 -15.92 -6.11
N LEU A 105 -5.02 -15.05 -5.24
CA LEU A 105 -4.92 -13.61 -5.39
C LEU A 105 -3.52 -13.14 -4.99
N GLN A 106 -3.01 -12.12 -5.67
CA GLN A 106 -1.84 -11.40 -5.21
C GLN A 106 -2.16 -10.63 -3.92
N VAL A 107 -1.14 -10.41 -3.11
CA VAL A 107 -1.24 -9.74 -1.81
C VAL A 107 -0.34 -8.51 -1.79
N CYS A 108 -0.90 -7.37 -1.42
CA CYS A 108 -0.18 -6.16 -1.12
C CYS A 108 -0.33 -5.86 0.38
N CYS A 109 0.76 -5.86 1.11
CA CYS A 109 0.76 -5.66 2.56
C CYS A 109 1.97 -4.85 2.97
N GLY A 110 1.76 -3.81 3.74
CA GLY A 110 2.77 -2.92 4.29
C GLY A 110 2.24 -2.20 5.51
N GLY A 111 2.62 -0.95 5.69
CA GLY A 111 2.17 -0.16 6.83
C GLY A 111 2.68 1.27 6.81
N ILE A 112 2.74 1.87 8.00
CA ILE A 112 3.07 3.27 8.24
C ILE A 112 4.28 3.32 9.17
N ILE A 113 5.30 4.07 8.80
CA ILE A 113 6.44 4.42 9.66
C ILE A 113 6.25 5.82 10.27
N GLY A 114 6.82 6.04 11.46
CA GLY A 114 6.71 7.32 12.17
C GLY A 114 5.55 7.39 13.16
N MET A 115 4.87 6.28 13.45
CA MET A 115 3.78 6.22 14.45
C MET A 115 4.29 6.13 15.90
N GLY A 116 5.62 6.11 16.11
CA GLY A 116 6.28 6.04 17.41
C GLY A 116 6.83 4.67 17.75
N GLU A 117 7.04 3.87 16.74
CA GLU A 117 7.74 2.59 16.84
C GLU A 117 9.20 2.77 17.30
N THR A 118 9.68 1.82 18.10
CA THR A 118 11.11 1.68 18.43
C THR A 118 11.86 1.03 17.28
N ASP A 119 13.20 0.99 17.37
CA ASP A 119 14.04 0.28 16.39
C ASP A 119 13.72 -1.21 16.34
N GLU A 120 13.53 -1.82 17.50
CA GLU A 120 13.14 -3.24 17.61
C GLU A 120 11.78 -3.50 16.96
N GLN A 121 10.83 -2.58 17.14
CA GLN A 121 9.51 -2.68 16.51
C GLN A 121 9.59 -2.48 15.01
N LEU A 122 10.45 -1.62 14.51
CA LEU A 122 10.67 -1.50 13.05
C LEU A 122 11.28 -2.78 12.47
N VAL A 123 12.21 -3.41 13.17
CA VAL A 123 12.76 -4.73 12.81
C VAL A 123 11.67 -5.80 12.85
N GLU A 124 10.87 -5.86 13.91
CA GLU A 124 9.72 -6.77 14.02
C GLU A 124 8.76 -6.62 12.84
N PHE A 125 8.43 -5.37 12.49
CA PHE A 125 7.57 -5.07 11.34
C PHE A 125 8.16 -5.58 10.01
N ALA A 126 9.45 -5.37 9.79
CA ALA A 126 10.14 -5.84 8.58
C ALA A 126 10.10 -7.38 8.47
N PHE A 127 10.31 -8.09 9.58
CA PHE A 127 10.25 -9.55 9.61
C PHE A 127 8.82 -10.09 9.50
N ALA A 128 7.83 -9.43 10.12
CA ALA A 128 6.42 -9.78 9.94
C ALA A 128 6.01 -9.69 8.45
N LEU A 129 6.47 -8.67 7.73
CA LEU A 129 6.26 -8.57 6.29
C LEU A 129 6.96 -9.70 5.52
N LYS A 130 8.17 -10.07 5.92
CA LYS A 130 8.89 -11.20 5.30
C LYS A 130 8.13 -12.52 5.45
N GLU A 131 7.53 -12.78 6.62
CA GLU A 131 6.71 -13.99 6.86
C GLU A 131 5.42 -13.98 6.01
N ILE A 132 4.79 -12.83 5.82
CA ILE A 132 3.62 -12.66 4.95
C ILE A 132 4.01 -12.89 3.48
N ALA A 133 5.26 -12.59 3.11
CA ALA A 133 5.80 -12.65 1.75
C ALA A 133 4.88 -11.97 0.71
N PRO A 134 4.53 -10.68 0.86
CA PRO A 134 3.60 -10.03 -0.04
C PRO A 134 4.23 -9.81 -1.43
N ASP A 135 3.39 -9.65 -2.45
CA ASP A 135 3.82 -9.31 -3.81
C ASP A 135 4.20 -7.83 -3.96
N SER A 136 3.91 -7.01 -2.95
CA SER A 136 4.29 -5.59 -2.89
C SER A 136 4.13 -5.07 -1.47
N ILE A 137 5.09 -4.24 -1.03
CA ILE A 137 5.09 -3.59 0.28
C ILE A 137 4.94 -2.07 0.09
N PRO A 138 3.74 -1.50 0.30
CA PRO A 138 3.60 -0.05 0.40
C PRO A 138 4.16 0.45 1.73
N VAL A 139 4.99 1.47 1.65
CA VAL A 139 5.54 2.18 2.80
C VAL A 139 4.90 3.56 2.84
N ASN A 140 4.09 3.79 3.88
CA ASN A 140 3.55 5.11 4.17
C ASN A 140 4.43 5.78 5.23
N VAL A 141 4.59 7.08 5.14
CA VAL A 141 5.16 7.92 6.20
C VAL A 141 4.02 8.67 6.87
N LEU A 142 3.99 8.63 8.20
CA LEU A 142 2.95 9.33 8.95
C LEU A 142 2.96 10.81 8.59
N HIS A 143 1.81 11.32 8.18
CA HIS A 143 1.50 12.74 8.12
C HIS A 143 0.64 13.09 9.34
N PRO A 144 1.19 13.75 10.38
CA PRO A 144 0.43 14.07 11.57
C PRO A 144 -0.70 15.07 11.28
N ILE A 145 -1.93 14.71 11.62
CA ILE A 145 -3.09 15.57 11.43
C ILE A 145 -3.55 16.06 12.81
N GLU A 146 -3.63 17.37 12.97
CA GLU A 146 -4.08 18.01 14.21
C GLU A 146 -5.46 17.48 14.63
N GLY A 147 -5.66 17.28 15.93
CA GLY A 147 -6.91 16.72 16.48
C GLY A 147 -7.02 15.18 16.43
N THR A 148 -6.06 14.50 15.81
CA THR A 148 -5.99 13.03 15.85
C THR A 148 -5.07 12.55 16.99
N PRO A 149 -5.17 11.28 17.43
CA PRO A 149 -4.30 10.74 18.50
C PRO A 149 -2.79 10.85 18.21
N LEU A 150 -2.39 10.86 16.94
CA LEU A 150 -1.00 11.00 16.52
C LEU A 150 -0.66 12.42 16.01
N GLY A 151 -1.60 13.36 16.08
CA GLY A 151 -1.44 14.72 15.55
C GLY A 151 -0.36 15.56 16.25
N GLY A 152 -0.03 15.23 17.50
CA GLY A 152 1.08 15.87 18.23
C GLY A 152 2.47 15.35 17.90
N ARG A 153 2.61 14.35 17.03
CA ARG A 153 3.92 13.85 16.60
C ARG A 153 4.52 14.79 15.56
N GLY A 154 5.82 14.97 15.61
CA GLY A 154 6.55 15.67 14.55
C GLY A 154 6.61 14.86 13.24
N ILE A 155 6.92 15.55 12.16
CA ILE A 155 7.25 14.90 10.89
C ILE A 155 8.51 14.03 11.10
N LEU A 156 8.48 12.82 10.58
CA LEU A 156 9.60 11.89 10.69
C LEU A 156 10.84 12.46 9.97
N ALA A 157 12.00 12.45 10.65
CA ALA A 157 13.24 12.94 10.08
C ALA A 157 13.61 12.19 8.79
N ALA A 158 14.16 12.91 7.82
CA ALA A 158 14.51 12.36 6.50
C ALA A 158 15.43 11.14 6.60
N GLU A 159 16.45 11.21 7.44
CA GLU A 159 17.38 10.11 7.70
C GLU A 159 16.64 8.86 8.21
N ARG A 160 15.70 9.05 9.13
CA ARG A 160 14.91 7.95 9.68
C ARG A 160 14.01 7.30 8.63
N VAL A 161 13.48 8.07 7.69
CA VAL A 161 12.72 7.52 6.55
C VAL A 161 13.62 6.64 5.69
N VAL A 162 14.81 7.13 5.33
CA VAL A 162 15.78 6.38 4.51
C VAL A 162 16.24 5.10 5.21
N ASP A 163 16.59 5.16 6.50
CA ASP A 163 17.00 4.00 7.29
C ASP A 163 15.89 2.95 7.38
N SER A 164 14.65 3.38 7.56
CA SER A 164 13.49 2.48 7.58
C SER A 164 13.30 1.75 6.24
N VAL A 165 13.44 2.47 5.12
CA VAL A 165 13.36 1.87 3.78
C VAL A 165 14.51 0.90 3.56
N ALA A 166 15.74 1.26 3.95
CA ALA A 166 16.90 0.40 3.84
C ALA A 166 16.73 -0.91 4.63
N LEU A 167 16.24 -0.82 5.87
CA LEU A 167 15.94 -1.99 6.70
C LEU A 167 14.88 -2.90 6.05
N LEU A 168 13.76 -2.30 5.58
CA LEU A 168 12.72 -3.05 4.89
C LEU A 168 13.27 -3.77 3.65
N ARG A 169 14.15 -3.12 2.89
CA ARG A 169 14.80 -3.70 1.71
C ARG A 169 15.75 -4.84 2.08
N LEU A 170 16.57 -4.68 3.11
CA LEU A 170 17.50 -5.72 3.57
C LEU A 170 16.76 -7.00 4.00
N VAL A 171 15.65 -6.84 4.70
CA VAL A 171 14.84 -7.99 5.17
C VAL A 171 13.98 -8.58 4.05
N ASN A 172 13.52 -7.76 3.09
CA ASN A 172 12.67 -8.15 1.96
C ASN A 172 13.36 -7.84 0.62
N PRO A 173 14.43 -8.56 0.26
CA PRO A 173 15.35 -8.16 -0.82
C PRO A 173 14.73 -8.18 -2.21
N SER A 174 13.74 -9.02 -2.47
CA SER A 174 13.12 -9.19 -3.80
C SER A 174 11.72 -8.60 -3.94
N THR A 175 11.05 -8.26 -2.83
CA THR A 175 9.70 -7.72 -2.88
C THR A 175 9.72 -6.25 -3.28
N PRO A 176 8.91 -5.80 -4.25
CA PRO A 176 8.80 -4.39 -4.59
C PRO A 176 8.38 -3.55 -3.37
N LEU A 177 9.21 -2.59 -2.96
CA LEU A 177 8.87 -1.55 -1.99
C LEU A 177 8.29 -0.36 -2.75
N ARG A 178 7.17 0.16 -2.28
CA ARG A 178 6.40 1.16 -3.00
C ARG A 178 6.16 2.40 -2.14
N PHE A 179 6.48 3.58 -2.66
CA PHE A 179 6.00 4.83 -2.07
C PHE A 179 4.47 4.84 -2.01
N ALA A 180 3.94 5.29 -0.88
CA ALA A 180 2.51 5.43 -0.64
C ALA A 180 2.22 6.78 0.05
N GLY A 181 1.41 6.83 1.10
CA GLY A 181 1.12 8.06 1.81
C GLY A 181 2.37 8.75 2.39
N GLY A 182 2.35 10.09 2.46
CA GLY A 182 3.47 10.91 2.92
C GLY A 182 4.58 11.16 1.88
N ARG A 183 4.49 10.60 0.66
CA ARG A 183 5.49 10.82 -0.40
C ARG A 183 5.62 12.31 -0.78
N ARG A 184 4.50 13.04 -0.84
CA ARG A 184 4.51 14.47 -1.20
C ARG A 184 5.12 15.38 -0.14
N ASP A 185 5.21 14.91 1.10
CA ASP A 185 5.82 15.66 2.20
C ASP A 185 7.35 15.46 2.26
N MET A 186 7.88 14.55 1.46
CA MET A 186 9.32 14.32 1.35
C MET A 186 9.95 15.29 0.36
N SER A 187 11.16 15.77 0.67
CA SER A 187 12.00 16.44 -0.33
C SER A 187 12.42 15.46 -1.44
N ASP A 188 12.69 15.98 -2.63
CA ASP A 188 13.21 15.17 -3.74
C ASP A 188 14.53 14.49 -3.38
N GLU A 189 15.38 15.12 -2.56
CA GLU A 189 16.60 14.50 -2.06
C GLU A 189 16.33 13.26 -1.22
N THR A 190 15.39 13.37 -0.27
CA THR A 190 14.98 12.22 0.56
C THR A 190 14.40 11.11 -0.27
N ALA A 191 13.51 11.43 -1.20
CA ALA A 191 12.90 10.46 -2.08
C ALA A 191 13.91 9.77 -3.00
N ALA A 192 14.90 10.52 -3.55
CA ALA A 192 16.00 9.95 -4.34
C ALA A 192 16.85 8.98 -3.49
N LYS A 193 17.17 9.33 -2.24
CA LYS A 193 17.86 8.43 -1.31
C LYS A 193 17.04 7.17 -1.06
N CYS A 194 15.71 7.29 -0.86
CA CYS A 194 14.83 6.13 -0.71
C CYS A 194 14.82 5.22 -1.94
N ILE A 195 14.85 5.77 -3.15
CA ILE A 195 14.98 4.99 -4.39
C ILE A 195 16.34 4.27 -4.40
N TYR A 196 17.42 4.97 -4.10
CA TYR A 196 18.76 4.38 -4.06
C TYR A 196 18.89 3.21 -3.09
N VAL A 197 18.27 3.30 -1.90
CA VAL A 197 18.36 2.24 -0.88
C VAL A 197 17.30 1.14 -1.06
N GLY A 198 16.29 1.32 -1.95
CA GLY A 198 15.41 0.19 -2.20
C GLY A 198 13.98 0.44 -2.67
N MET A 199 13.48 1.66 -2.68
CA MET A 199 12.17 1.90 -3.29
C MET A 199 12.22 1.61 -4.79
N SER A 200 11.23 0.89 -5.30
CA SER A 200 11.19 0.41 -6.69
C SER A 200 9.85 0.63 -7.39
N ALA A 201 8.89 1.26 -6.73
CA ALA A 201 7.58 1.59 -7.26
C ALA A 201 6.96 2.76 -6.52
N GLY A 202 5.88 3.34 -7.05
CA GLY A 202 5.10 4.42 -6.42
C GLY A 202 3.61 4.20 -6.57
N ILE A 203 2.82 4.94 -5.79
CA ILE A 203 1.38 5.12 -5.99
C ILE A 203 1.20 6.56 -6.48
N ALA A 204 0.72 6.70 -7.71
CA ALA A 204 0.37 7.98 -8.29
C ALA A 204 -1.14 8.20 -8.29
N GLY A 205 -1.56 9.46 -8.35
CA GLY A 205 -2.95 9.87 -8.31
C GLY A 205 -3.49 10.10 -6.90
N PRO A 206 -4.79 10.44 -6.77
CA PRO A 206 -5.37 10.76 -5.48
C PRO A 206 -5.40 9.56 -4.54
N LEU A 207 -4.92 9.75 -3.32
CA LEU A 207 -5.11 8.81 -2.21
C LEU A 207 -6.43 9.12 -1.50
N LEU A 208 -6.90 8.21 -0.62
CA LEU A 208 -8.21 8.36 0.03
C LEU A 208 -8.31 9.65 0.86
N THR A 209 -7.25 10.03 1.55
CA THR A 209 -7.24 11.15 2.51
C THR A 209 -6.27 12.28 2.14
N THR A 210 -5.35 12.04 1.23
CA THR A 210 -4.30 13.00 0.85
C THR A 210 -4.08 12.98 -0.66
N PRO A 211 -3.61 14.09 -1.27
CA PRO A 211 -3.13 14.06 -2.64
C PRO A 211 -1.96 13.09 -2.79
N GLY A 212 -1.98 12.23 -3.80
CA GLY A 212 -0.85 11.37 -4.14
C GLY A 212 0.20 12.08 -5.01
N ALA A 213 1.28 11.38 -5.34
CA ALA A 213 2.31 11.88 -6.25
C ALA A 213 1.78 11.93 -7.69
N ASP A 214 2.37 12.79 -8.51
CA ASP A 214 2.15 12.80 -9.94
C ASP A 214 2.98 11.69 -10.63
N PHE A 215 2.48 11.15 -11.75
CA PHE A 215 3.20 10.14 -12.51
C PHE A 215 4.50 10.66 -13.11
N ASP A 216 4.46 11.88 -13.65
CA ASP A 216 5.61 12.49 -14.30
C ASP A 216 6.69 12.89 -13.28
N ASP A 217 6.30 13.41 -12.11
CA ASP A 217 7.21 13.74 -11.00
C ASP A 217 7.98 12.50 -10.52
N ASP A 218 7.29 11.39 -10.27
CA ASP A 218 7.93 10.15 -9.80
C ASP A 218 8.79 9.50 -10.90
N ARG A 219 8.40 9.64 -12.17
CA ARG A 219 9.20 9.18 -13.31
C ARG A 219 10.48 9.97 -13.46
N GLU A 220 10.39 11.30 -13.38
CA GLU A 220 11.58 12.18 -13.45
C GLU A 220 12.52 11.93 -12.27
N LEU A 221 11.97 11.74 -11.08
CA LEU A 221 12.76 11.41 -9.90
C LEU A 221 13.52 10.08 -10.07
N ALA A 222 12.87 9.03 -10.60
CA ALA A 222 13.51 7.76 -10.87
C ALA A 222 14.66 7.89 -11.89
N LEU A 223 14.43 8.66 -12.98
CA LEU A 223 15.47 8.94 -13.99
C LEU A 223 16.64 9.70 -13.39
N ARG A 224 16.40 10.73 -12.58
CA ARG A 224 17.44 11.48 -11.86
C ARG A 224 18.22 10.60 -10.88
N ALA A 225 17.58 9.60 -10.28
CA ALA A 225 18.22 8.62 -9.42
C ALA A 225 19.02 7.55 -10.19
N GLY A 226 19.08 7.62 -11.54
CA GLY A 226 19.84 6.71 -12.39
C GLY A 226 19.13 5.43 -12.79
N TYR A 227 17.81 5.34 -12.58
CA TYR A 227 17.02 4.17 -12.95
C TYR A 227 16.35 4.35 -14.31
N ALA A 228 16.28 3.27 -15.08
CA ALA A 228 15.45 3.24 -16.28
C ALA A 228 13.99 3.06 -15.86
N VAL A 229 13.12 3.90 -16.40
CA VAL A 229 11.68 3.73 -16.26
C VAL A 229 11.19 3.01 -17.51
N SER A 230 10.73 1.76 -17.36
CA SER A 230 10.17 1.03 -18.50
C SER A 230 8.89 1.73 -18.97
N ALA A 231 8.88 2.21 -20.21
CA ALA A 231 7.62 2.45 -20.89
C ALA A 231 7.03 1.07 -21.24
N ARG A 232 5.80 0.80 -20.81
CA ARG A 232 5.01 -0.31 -21.34
C ARG A 232 4.36 0.10 -22.63
#